data_995aa2989345301c0c57c140ef2daf71
#
_entry.id   995aa2989345301c0c57c140ef2daf71
#
_cell.length_a   1.000
_cell.length_b   1.000
_cell.length_c   1.000
_cell.angle_alpha   90.00
_cell.angle_beta   90.00
_cell.angle_gamma   90.00
#
_symmetry.space_group_name_H-M   'P 1'
#
loop_
_entity.id
_entity.type
_entity.pdbx_description
1 polymer ?
#
loop_
_entity_poly.entity_id
_entity_poly.type
_entity_poly.pdbx_seq_one_letter_code
_entity_poly.pdbx_strand_id
1 'polypeptide(L)'
;MIFVSPLVFKLASNKPDLICADGIHSRGRKIFYPEEKLPSWNGVMMWRGATEWSSWRDGESMAIGGGLGGKFVFYPINKQKNGRQLINWVVNIRTKDPAVTPPPVNSWLRSVPLSTVLPHALRFKIPNVDIEGLVRATTQIFEYPMADRDPLPRWTFGRTTLLGDAAHPMYPVGSNGASQSILDARCISDLLANSEHPRAALWAYEKKRLPITAEVVANNRNGGPEGVIDEVEKRAPAGFQDIEDVMSYDERKQTVQGYAAKAGFEKVLAELK
;
A
#
# COMPACT_ATOMS: atom_id res chain seq x y z
N MET A 1 -6.72 17.60 -5.03
CA MET A 1 -5.52 18.20 -4.41
C MET A 1 -5.73 18.16 -2.90
N ILE A 2 -5.21 17.12 -2.24
CA ILE A 2 -5.27 17.06 -0.77
C ILE A 2 -4.04 17.82 -0.29
N PHE A 3 -4.23 19.07 0.12
CA PHE A 3 -3.25 19.79 0.91
C PHE A 3 -3.23 19.16 2.30
N VAL A 4 -2.27 18.30 2.58
CA VAL A 4 -1.96 17.93 3.96
C VAL A 4 -1.19 19.12 4.53
N SER A 5 -1.91 20.06 5.11
CA SER A 5 -1.32 21.09 5.95
C SER A 5 -0.62 20.41 7.12
N PRO A 6 0.61 20.77 7.48
CA PRO A 6 1.23 20.21 8.67
C PRO A 6 0.33 20.49 9.87
N LEU A 7 -0.12 19.42 10.54
CA LEU A 7 -0.88 19.56 11.78
C LEU A 7 0.06 20.15 12.84
N VAL A 8 -0.14 21.41 13.14
CA VAL A 8 0.60 22.12 14.19
C VAL A 8 -0.23 22.10 15.46
N PHE A 9 0.15 21.30 16.45
CA PHE A 9 -0.46 21.31 17.77
C PHE A 9 0.20 22.39 18.63
N LYS A 10 -0.59 23.37 19.08
CA LYS A 10 -0.19 24.29 20.17
C LYS A 10 -0.56 23.62 21.51
N LEU A 11 0.35 22.91 22.10
CA LEU A 11 0.27 22.54 23.51
C LEU A 11 0.99 23.62 24.34
N ALA A 12 0.62 23.80 25.58
CA ALA A 12 0.93 24.86 26.56
C ALA A 12 2.37 25.44 26.63
N SER A 13 3.25 25.14 25.69
CA SER A 13 4.58 25.72 25.55
C SER A 13 4.60 26.68 24.35
N ASN A 14 5.33 27.78 24.45
CA ASN A 14 5.49 28.81 23.40
C ASN A 14 6.08 28.32 22.05
N LYS A 15 6.40 27.03 21.90
CA LYS A 15 6.94 26.44 20.66
C LYS A 15 6.07 25.27 20.25
N PRO A 16 5.59 25.22 18.98
CA PRO A 16 4.74 24.14 18.49
C PRO A 16 5.53 22.82 18.36
N ASP A 17 4.81 21.71 18.51
CA ASP A 17 5.28 20.38 18.05
C ASP A 17 4.82 20.17 16.61
N LEU A 18 5.63 19.50 15.81
CA LEU A 18 5.41 19.28 14.38
C LEU A 18 5.33 17.78 14.06
N ILE A 19 4.26 17.37 13.39
CA ILE A 19 4.13 16.04 12.84
C ILE A 19 4.15 16.15 11.32
N CYS A 20 5.21 15.61 10.68
CA CYS A 20 5.35 15.59 9.23
C CYS A 20 4.66 14.34 8.68
N ALA A 21 3.51 14.54 8.03
CA ALA A 21 2.70 13.49 7.38
C ALA A 21 2.53 13.83 5.88
N ASP A 22 3.62 14.27 5.25
CA ASP A 22 3.67 14.85 3.91
C ASP A 22 4.09 13.84 2.82
N GLY A 23 3.94 12.53 3.11
CA GLY A 23 4.04 11.44 2.15
C GLY A 23 5.47 11.03 1.78
N ILE A 24 5.61 10.13 0.80
CA ILE A 24 6.89 9.53 0.36
C ILE A 24 7.94 10.57 -0.08
N HIS A 25 7.50 11.76 -0.53
CA HIS A 25 8.34 12.89 -0.91
C HIS A 25 8.48 13.92 0.20
N SER A 26 8.32 13.51 1.46
CA SER A 26 8.33 14.36 2.65
C SER A 26 9.47 15.36 2.66
N ARG A 27 9.11 16.63 2.83
CA ARG A 27 10.09 17.71 3.07
C ARG A 27 10.67 17.60 4.47
N GLY A 28 9.86 17.20 5.46
CA GLY A 28 10.33 16.94 6.81
C GLY A 28 11.42 15.87 6.85
N ARG A 29 11.17 14.73 6.17
CA ARG A 29 12.15 13.66 6.02
C ARG A 29 13.44 14.16 5.37
N LYS A 30 13.34 14.92 4.29
CA LYS A 30 14.52 15.46 3.59
C LYS A 30 15.35 16.43 4.43
N ILE A 31 14.73 17.16 5.35
CA ILE A 31 15.47 18.06 6.27
C ILE A 31 16.34 17.24 7.23
N PHE A 32 15.82 16.12 7.75
CA PHE A 32 16.54 15.27 8.69
C PHE A 32 17.51 14.29 8.03
N TYR A 33 17.22 13.92 6.77
CA TYR A 33 17.99 12.97 5.97
C TYR A 33 18.31 13.56 4.59
N PRO A 34 19.13 14.64 4.52
CA PRO A 34 19.41 15.34 3.26
C PRO A 34 20.13 14.48 2.22
N GLU A 35 20.94 13.50 2.68
CA GLU A 35 21.71 12.59 1.82
C GLU A 35 20.90 11.33 1.40
N GLU A 36 19.63 11.21 1.82
CA GLU A 36 18.82 10.08 1.43
C GLU A 36 18.54 10.10 -0.07
N LYS A 37 18.69 8.93 -0.69
CA LYS A 37 18.45 8.75 -2.12
C LYS A 37 16.96 8.91 -2.48
N LEU A 38 16.67 8.94 -3.78
CA LEU A 38 15.31 8.85 -4.30
C LEU A 38 14.63 7.55 -3.83
N PRO A 39 13.27 7.51 -3.82
CA PRO A 39 12.55 6.27 -3.55
C PRO A 39 13.04 5.12 -4.43
N SER A 40 13.13 3.93 -3.84
CA SER A 40 13.53 2.71 -4.53
C SER A 40 12.37 2.18 -5.35
N TRP A 41 12.59 1.98 -6.64
CA TRP A 41 11.64 1.36 -7.55
C TRP A 41 11.98 -0.12 -7.74
N ASN A 42 10.97 -0.99 -7.69
CA ASN A 42 11.17 -2.43 -7.83
C ASN A 42 11.01 -2.96 -9.27
N GLY A 43 10.96 -2.08 -10.27
CA GLY A 43 10.74 -2.46 -11.68
C GLY A 43 9.27 -2.69 -12.05
N VAL A 44 8.32 -2.36 -11.17
CA VAL A 44 6.88 -2.51 -11.43
C VAL A 44 6.26 -1.15 -11.72
N MET A 45 5.55 -1.06 -12.84
CA MET A 45 4.64 0.07 -13.15
C MET A 45 3.23 -0.29 -12.74
N MET A 46 2.51 0.70 -12.23
CA MET A 46 1.12 0.56 -11.80
C MET A 46 0.23 1.55 -12.52
N TRP A 47 -0.93 1.07 -12.98
CA TRP A 47 -2.03 1.89 -13.48
C TRP A 47 -3.26 1.59 -12.64
N ARG A 48 -3.95 2.63 -12.22
CA ARG A 48 -5.17 2.47 -11.44
C ARG A 48 -6.25 3.43 -11.88
N GLY A 49 -7.47 2.98 -11.72
CA GLY A 49 -8.66 3.80 -11.90
C GLY A 49 -9.79 3.34 -11.00
N ALA A 50 -10.85 4.14 -10.97
CA ALA A 50 -12.07 3.78 -10.29
C ALA A 50 -13.27 4.19 -11.16
N THR A 51 -14.29 3.33 -11.21
CA THR A 51 -15.52 3.60 -11.95
C THR A 51 -16.72 2.91 -11.30
N GLU A 52 -17.91 3.45 -11.53
CA GLU A 52 -19.16 2.80 -11.14
C GLU A 52 -19.39 1.58 -12.02
N TRP A 53 -19.45 0.39 -11.40
CA TRP A 53 -19.55 -0.91 -12.08
C TRP A 53 -20.54 -1.83 -11.38
N SER A 54 -20.88 -2.93 -12.04
CA SER A 54 -21.69 -3.98 -11.42
C SER A 54 -20.95 -4.58 -10.23
N SER A 55 -21.66 -4.83 -9.13
CA SER A 55 -21.09 -5.51 -7.97
C SER A 55 -20.67 -6.94 -8.35
N TRP A 56 -19.55 -7.36 -7.81
CA TRP A 56 -19.02 -8.69 -8.00
C TRP A 56 -19.24 -9.52 -6.73
N ARG A 57 -19.70 -10.77 -6.85
CA ARG A 57 -20.02 -11.65 -5.72
C ARG A 57 -20.96 -10.95 -4.71
N ASP A 58 -20.51 -10.88 -3.46
CA ASP A 58 -21.20 -10.27 -2.31
C ASP A 58 -21.13 -8.74 -2.29
N GLY A 59 -20.35 -8.13 -3.18
CA GLY A 59 -20.10 -6.68 -3.18
C GLY A 59 -19.13 -6.19 -2.10
N GLU A 60 -18.49 -7.10 -1.37
CA GLU A 60 -17.49 -6.82 -0.35
C GLU A 60 -16.14 -7.50 -0.64
N SER A 61 -16.14 -8.46 -1.58
CA SER A 61 -14.95 -9.22 -1.96
C SER A 61 -14.00 -8.42 -2.85
N MET A 62 -12.71 -8.69 -2.68
CA MET A 62 -11.64 -8.26 -3.57
C MET A 62 -11.08 -9.45 -4.34
N ALA A 63 -10.53 -9.24 -5.53
CA ALA A 63 -9.80 -10.25 -6.26
C ALA A 63 -8.44 -9.76 -6.74
N ILE A 64 -7.50 -10.70 -6.80
CA ILE A 64 -6.17 -10.52 -7.38
C ILE A 64 -5.95 -11.68 -8.36
N GLY A 65 -5.67 -11.36 -9.61
CA GLY A 65 -5.34 -12.34 -10.64
C GLY A 65 -4.01 -12.00 -11.29
N GLY A 66 -3.22 -13.02 -11.66
CA GLY A 66 -1.92 -12.84 -12.30
C GLY A 66 -0.82 -13.65 -11.65
N GLY A 67 0.41 -13.13 -11.66
CA GLY A 67 1.61 -13.78 -11.12
C GLY A 67 2.84 -12.88 -11.13
N LEU A 68 4.02 -13.48 -11.30
CA LEU A 68 5.33 -12.79 -11.24
C LEU A 68 5.49 -11.67 -12.26
N GLY A 69 4.90 -11.82 -13.46
CA GLY A 69 4.98 -10.85 -14.55
C GLY A 69 4.06 -9.65 -14.37
N GLY A 70 3.07 -9.74 -13.50
CA GLY A 70 2.10 -8.69 -13.21
C GLY A 70 0.82 -9.22 -12.59
N LYS A 71 0.02 -8.31 -12.08
CA LYS A 71 -1.25 -8.62 -11.39
C LYS A 71 -2.33 -7.62 -11.77
N PHE A 72 -3.56 -8.10 -11.80
CA PHE A 72 -4.77 -7.27 -11.83
C PHE A 72 -5.46 -7.40 -10.48
N VAL A 73 -5.67 -6.28 -9.82
CA VAL A 73 -6.34 -6.20 -8.51
C VAL A 73 -7.60 -5.38 -8.69
N PHE A 74 -8.73 -5.82 -8.13
CA PHE A 74 -9.91 -4.98 -8.05
C PHE A 74 -10.70 -5.23 -6.77
N TYR A 75 -11.37 -4.19 -6.29
CA TYR A 75 -12.16 -4.23 -5.07
C TYR A 75 -13.13 -3.05 -5.00
N PRO A 76 -14.27 -3.22 -4.31
CA PRO A 76 -15.20 -2.12 -4.06
C PRO A 76 -14.62 -1.12 -3.06
N ILE A 77 -14.92 0.17 -3.27
CA ILE A 77 -14.51 1.25 -2.37
C ILE A 77 -15.68 2.05 -1.78
N ASN A 78 -16.91 1.62 -2.07
CA ASN A 78 -18.12 2.11 -1.42
C ASN A 78 -19.13 0.98 -1.25
N LYS A 79 -20.21 1.25 -0.51
CA LYS A 79 -21.31 0.30 -0.37
C LYS A 79 -22.10 0.16 -1.67
N GLN A 80 -22.58 -1.05 -1.92
CA GLN A 80 -23.44 -1.35 -3.06
C GLN A 80 -24.74 -0.53 -3.00
N LYS A 81 -25.15 -0.02 -4.17
CA LYS A 81 -26.46 0.61 -4.39
C LYS A 81 -27.03 0.14 -5.73
N ASN A 82 -28.22 -0.47 -5.71
CA ASN A 82 -28.89 -0.97 -6.90
C ASN A 82 -28.03 -1.90 -7.77
N GLY A 83 -27.28 -2.82 -7.17
CA GLY A 83 -26.39 -3.74 -7.87
C GLY A 83 -25.13 -3.11 -8.45
N ARG A 84 -24.86 -1.85 -8.15
CA ARG A 84 -23.67 -1.11 -8.61
C ARG A 84 -22.89 -0.53 -7.43
N GLN A 85 -21.62 -0.34 -7.63
CA GLN A 85 -20.71 0.28 -6.64
C GLN A 85 -19.46 0.81 -7.32
N LEU A 86 -18.76 1.71 -6.64
CA LEU A 86 -17.50 2.23 -7.13
C LEU A 86 -16.42 1.15 -6.95
N ILE A 87 -15.91 0.67 -8.07
CA ILE A 87 -14.84 -0.35 -8.12
C ILE A 87 -13.51 0.35 -8.41
N ASN A 88 -12.55 0.16 -7.51
CA ASN A 88 -11.16 0.47 -7.78
C ASN A 88 -10.47 -0.72 -8.41
N TRP A 89 -9.67 -0.47 -9.43
CA TRP A 89 -8.83 -1.50 -10.04
C TRP A 89 -7.39 -1.00 -10.19
N VAL A 90 -6.44 -1.94 -10.19
CA VAL A 90 -5.02 -1.68 -10.39
C VAL A 90 -4.45 -2.74 -11.32
N VAL A 91 -3.70 -2.32 -12.33
CA VAL A 91 -2.85 -3.18 -13.16
C VAL A 91 -1.40 -2.95 -12.74
N ASN A 92 -0.74 -4.00 -12.33
CA ASN A 92 0.69 -3.99 -12.01
C ASN A 92 1.44 -4.78 -13.07
N ILE A 93 2.46 -4.19 -13.69
CA ILE A 93 3.29 -4.90 -14.68
C ILE A 93 4.76 -4.74 -14.31
N ARG A 94 5.44 -5.87 -14.17
CA ARG A 94 6.89 -5.90 -14.04
C ARG A 94 7.52 -5.60 -15.39
N THR A 95 8.31 -4.55 -15.45
CA THR A 95 9.14 -4.24 -16.62
C THR A 95 10.35 -5.18 -16.60
N LYS A 96 10.78 -5.66 -17.77
CA LYS A 96 11.89 -6.65 -17.86
C LYS A 96 13.25 -6.09 -17.47
N ASP A 97 13.40 -4.79 -17.38
CA ASP A 97 14.67 -4.13 -17.12
C ASP A 97 14.66 -3.39 -15.78
N PRO A 98 15.22 -3.98 -14.71
CA PRO A 98 15.39 -3.29 -13.43
C PRO A 98 16.44 -2.17 -13.50
N ALA A 99 17.24 -2.07 -14.59
CA ALA A 99 18.22 -1.01 -14.81
C ALA A 99 17.59 0.26 -15.40
N VAL A 100 16.33 0.22 -15.82
CA VAL A 100 15.62 1.42 -16.25
C VAL A 100 15.42 2.32 -15.04
N THR A 101 15.98 3.51 -15.10
CA THR A 101 15.75 4.58 -14.14
C THR A 101 14.24 4.73 -13.93
N PRO A 102 13.75 4.73 -12.69
CA PRO A 102 12.33 4.90 -12.44
C PRO A 102 11.86 6.17 -13.19
N PRO A 103 10.70 6.13 -13.85
CA PRO A 103 10.19 7.32 -14.51
C PRO A 103 10.15 8.45 -13.48
N PRO A 104 10.52 9.69 -13.87
CA PRO A 104 10.53 10.80 -12.93
C PRO A 104 9.14 10.96 -12.34
N VAL A 105 9.02 10.61 -11.06
CA VAL A 105 7.75 10.70 -10.34
C VAL A 105 7.59 12.14 -9.86
N ASN A 106 7.27 13.02 -10.78
CA ASN A 106 6.99 14.41 -10.43
C ASN A 106 5.54 14.61 -9.95
N SER A 107 4.69 13.60 -10.09
CA SER A 107 3.28 13.71 -9.71
C SER A 107 2.61 12.34 -9.60
N TRP A 108 2.01 12.06 -8.44
CA TRP A 108 1.06 10.96 -8.25
C TRP A 108 -0.26 11.15 -9.00
N LEU A 109 -0.40 12.25 -9.73
CA LEU A 109 -1.58 12.63 -10.51
C LEU A 109 -1.34 12.56 -12.02
N ARG A 110 -0.27 11.86 -12.45
CA ARG A 110 -0.04 11.65 -13.86
C ARG A 110 -1.15 10.75 -14.42
N SER A 111 -2.03 11.33 -15.22
CA SER A 111 -3.02 10.55 -15.96
C SER A 111 -2.47 10.10 -17.30
N VAL A 112 -2.94 8.94 -17.76
CA VAL A 112 -2.55 8.34 -19.04
C VAL A 112 -3.79 7.96 -19.85
N PRO A 113 -3.69 7.91 -21.18
CA PRO A 113 -4.80 7.47 -22.02
C PRO A 113 -5.07 5.96 -21.85
N LEU A 114 -6.30 5.55 -22.12
CA LEU A 114 -6.74 4.15 -22.08
C LEU A 114 -5.83 3.23 -22.91
N SER A 115 -5.36 3.70 -24.06
CA SER A 115 -4.48 2.95 -24.98
C SER A 115 -3.17 2.49 -24.33
N THR A 116 -2.69 3.20 -23.31
CA THR A 116 -1.50 2.82 -22.54
C THR A 116 -1.76 1.58 -21.66
N VAL A 117 -2.95 1.48 -21.10
CA VAL A 117 -3.24 0.49 -20.04
C VAL A 117 -3.96 -0.74 -20.55
N LEU A 118 -4.86 -0.53 -21.52
CA LEU A 118 -5.74 -1.61 -22.00
C LEU A 118 -4.98 -2.86 -22.46
N PRO A 119 -3.87 -2.77 -23.25
CA PRO A 119 -3.12 -3.97 -23.65
C PRO A 119 -2.55 -4.75 -22.47
N HIS A 120 -2.23 -4.08 -21.37
CA HIS A 120 -1.75 -4.70 -20.16
C HIS A 120 -2.87 -5.36 -19.36
N ALA A 121 -4.02 -4.68 -19.24
CA ALA A 121 -5.20 -5.20 -18.54
C ALA A 121 -5.77 -6.47 -19.18
N LEU A 122 -5.80 -6.53 -20.51
CA LEU A 122 -6.31 -7.69 -21.28
C LEU A 122 -5.47 -8.97 -21.14
N ARG A 123 -4.29 -8.90 -20.51
CA ARG A 123 -3.48 -10.09 -20.19
C ARG A 123 -4.08 -10.92 -19.06
N PHE A 124 -4.98 -10.35 -18.28
CA PHE A 124 -5.53 -10.97 -17.07
C PHE A 124 -6.94 -11.49 -17.31
N LYS A 125 -7.27 -12.59 -16.64
CA LYS A 125 -8.62 -13.18 -16.61
C LYS A 125 -8.99 -13.48 -15.18
N ILE A 126 -10.12 -12.96 -14.75
CA ILE A 126 -10.71 -13.26 -13.44
C ILE A 126 -12.13 -13.79 -13.71
N PRO A 127 -12.51 -14.95 -13.17
CA PRO A 127 -13.83 -15.53 -13.40
C PRO A 127 -14.96 -14.54 -13.08
N ASN A 128 -15.89 -14.40 -14.02
CA ASN A 128 -17.06 -13.52 -13.90
C ASN A 128 -16.73 -12.02 -13.73
N VAL A 129 -15.56 -11.57 -14.23
CA VAL A 129 -15.18 -10.16 -14.29
C VAL A 129 -14.92 -9.75 -15.72
N ASP A 130 -15.68 -8.78 -16.21
CA ASP A 130 -15.40 -8.11 -17.48
C ASP A 130 -14.34 -7.02 -17.26
N ILE A 131 -13.07 -7.43 -17.30
CA ILE A 131 -11.91 -6.54 -17.10
C ILE A 131 -11.87 -5.48 -18.20
N GLU A 132 -12.14 -5.84 -19.46
CA GLU A 132 -12.12 -4.90 -20.58
C GLU A 132 -13.18 -3.82 -20.42
N GLY A 133 -14.42 -4.20 -20.17
CA GLY A 133 -15.51 -3.26 -19.94
C GLY A 133 -15.25 -2.35 -18.76
N LEU A 134 -14.77 -2.88 -17.63
CA LEU A 134 -14.42 -2.12 -16.43
C LEU A 134 -13.35 -1.05 -16.71
N VAL A 135 -12.26 -1.42 -17.39
CA VAL A 135 -11.16 -0.52 -17.70
C VAL A 135 -11.59 0.54 -18.73
N ARG A 136 -12.37 0.15 -19.75
CA ARG A 136 -12.92 1.07 -20.77
C ARG A 136 -13.91 2.08 -20.20
N ALA A 137 -14.69 1.71 -19.18
CA ALA A 137 -15.64 2.58 -18.53
C ALA A 137 -14.97 3.61 -17.59
N THR A 138 -13.67 3.47 -17.35
CA THR A 138 -12.93 4.35 -16.44
C THR A 138 -12.51 5.62 -17.16
N THR A 139 -12.96 6.78 -16.66
CA THR A 139 -12.70 8.08 -17.29
C THR A 139 -11.31 8.64 -16.99
N GLN A 140 -10.75 8.28 -15.84
CA GLN A 140 -9.44 8.80 -15.40
C GLN A 140 -8.56 7.66 -14.89
N ILE A 141 -7.43 7.47 -15.54
CA ILE A 141 -6.45 6.43 -15.22
C ILE A 141 -5.15 7.10 -14.80
N PHE A 142 -4.65 6.73 -13.63
CA PHE A 142 -3.40 7.24 -13.10
C PHE A 142 -2.28 6.23 -13.26
N GLU A 143 -1.06 6.73 -13.51
CA GLU A 143 0.16 5.95 -13.66
C GLU A 143 1.18 6.35 -12.61
N TYR A 144 1.82 5.35 -11.98
CA TYR A 144 2.95 5.57 -11.07
C TYR A 144 3.81 4.31 -10.89
N PRO A 145 5.11 4.48 -10.59
CA PRO A 145 5.98 3.35 -10.26
C PRO A 145 5.66 2.81 -8.86
N MET A 146 5.83 1.52 -8.68
CA MET A 146 5.81 0.90 -7.35
C MET A 146 7.11 1.21 -6.64
N ALA A 147 7.09 2.20 -5.76
CA ALA A 147 8.26 2.69 -5.06
C ALA A 147 8.06 2.71 -3.54
N ASP A 148 9.14 2.50 -2.81
CA ASP A 148 9.21 2.61 -1.37
C ASP A 148 10.50 3.35 -0.93
N ARG A 149 10.78 3.36 0.36
CA ARG A 149 12.05 3.83 0.92
C ARG A 149 12.54 2.88 2.01
N ASP A 150 13.84 2.89 2.25
CA ASP A 150 14.40 2.12 3.34
C ASP A 150 13.87 2.63 4.70
N PRO A 151 13.64 1.71 5.65
CA PRO A 151 13.31 2.08 7.01
C PRO A 151 14.37 3.02 7.60
N LEU A 152 13.91 4.09 8.22
CA LEU A 152 14.78 5.05 8.89
C LEU A 152 15.21 4.51 10.25
N PRO A 153 16.41 4.86 10.74
CA PRO A 153 16.84 4.52 12.09
C PRO A 153 16.11 5.34 13.17
N ARG A 154 15.46 6.46 12.78
CA ARG A 154 14.83 7.41 13.70
C ARG A 154 13.79 8.26 12.98
N TRP A 155 12.70 8.64 13.67
CA TRP A 155 11.66 9.54 13.15
C TRP A 155 11.56 10.86 13.90
N THR A 156 11.97 10.87 15.18
CA THR A 156 11.74 12.00 16.10
C THR A 156 13.01 12.81 16.33
N PHE A 157 12.91 14.11 16.13
CA PHE A 157 13.97 15.08 16.25
C PHE A 157 13.49 16.27 17.10
N GLY A 158 13.74 16.21 18.41
CA GLY A 158 13.29 17.21 19.36
C GLY A 158 11.77 17.31 19.45
N ARG A 159 11.20 18.32 18.81
CA ARG A 159 9.75 18.60 18.78
C ARG A 159 9.08 18.19 17.45
N THR A 160 9.79 17.48 16.59
CA THR A 160 9.31 17.07 15.27
C THR A 160 9.38 15.57 15.15
N THR A 161 8.35 14.95 14.56
CA THR A 161 8.36 13.53 14.19
C THR A 161 7.77 13.31 12.80
N LEU A 162 8.10 12.17 12.18
CA LEU A 162 7.52 11.73 10.92
C LEU A 162 6.36 10.76 11.19
N LEU A 163 5.36 10.72 10.28
CA LEU A 163 4.19 9.85 10.37
C LEU A 163 3.79 9.33 8.99
N GLY A 164 3.31 8.08 8.93
CA GLY A 164 2.80 7.47 7.70
C GLY A 164 3.88 7.38 6.62
N ASP A 165 3.54 7.66 5.35
CA ASP A 165 4.48 7.57 4.23
C ASP A 165 5.67 8.54 4.32
N ALA A 166 5.64 9.54 5.18
CA ALA A 166 6.82 10.35 5.49
C ALA A 166 7.84 9.54 6.31
N ALA A 167 7.38 8.64 7.15
CA ALA A 167 8.21 7.80 8.01
C ALA A 167 8.58 6.45 7.37
N HIS A 168 7.57 5.76 6.78
CA HIS A 168 7.68 4.37 6.32
C HIS A 168 6.91 4.11 5.01
N PRO A 169 7.21 4.81 3.91
CA PRO A 169 6.56 4.52 2.64
C PRO A 169 6.87 3.09 2.22
N MET A 170 5.85 2.37 1.78
CA MET A 170 5.94 0.94 1.48
C MET A 170 5.26 0.60 0.15
N TYR A 171 5.64 -0.52 -0.46
CA TYR A 171 4.89 -1.03 -1.60
C TYR A 171 3.44 -1.32 -1.21
N PRO A 172 2.47 -1.10 -2.12
CA PRO A 172 1.04 -1.31 -1.83
C PRO A 172 0.65 -2.79 -1.73
N VAL A 173 1.62 -3.68 -1.70
CA VAL A 173 1.44 -5.12 -1.50
C VAL A 173 0.78 -5.37 -0.14
N GLY A 174 -0.30 -6.14 -0.12
CA GLY A 174 -1.08 -6.38 1.09
C GLY A 174 -1.90 -5.18 1.59
N SER A 175 -1.97 -4.09 0.81
CA SER A 175 -2.84 -2.91 1.07
C SER A 175 -2.66 -2.25 2.45
N ASN A 176 -1.44 -2.28 3.01
CA ASN A 176 -1.17 -1.91 4.40
C ASN A 176 -0.82 -0.44 4.65
N GLY A 177 -0.38 0.33 3.65
CA GLY A 177 0.15 1.67 3.86
C GLY A 177 -0.81 2.61 4.59
N ALA A 178 -2.06 2.68 4.15
CA ALA A 178 -3.09 3.50 4.78
C ALA A 178 -3.42 3.02 6.22
N SER A 179 -3.54 1.71 6.42
CA SER A 179 -3.82 1.12 7.72
C SER A 179 -2.72 1.43 8.74
N GLN A 180 -1.45 1.32 8.34
CA GLN A 180 -0.32 1.66 9.20
C GLN A 180 -0.30 3.16 9.54
N SER A 181 -0.64 4.04 8.61
CA SER A 181 -0.76 5.48 8.86
C SER A 181 -1.89 5.82 9.84
N ILE A 182 -3.03 5.11 9.77
CA ILE A 182 -4.14 5.24 10.73
C ILE A 182 -3.71 4.77 12.13
N LEU A 183 -3.01 3.64 12.21
CA LEU A 183 -2.46 3.13 13.47
C LEU A 183 -1.42 4.07 14.08
N ASP A 184 -0.61 4.73 13.25
CA ASP A 184 0.31 5.76 13.69
C ASP A 184 -0.44 6.95 14.28
N ALA A 185 -1.45 7.47 13.57
CA ALA A 185 -2.24 8.60 14.02
C ALA A 185 -2.95 8.29 15.35
N ARG A 186 -3.50 7.10 15.50
CA ARG A 186 -4.10 6.64 16.76
C ARG A 186 -3.06 6.56 17.87
N CYS A 187 -1.92 5.92 17.61
CA CYS A 187 -0.86 5.73 18.60
C CYS A 187 -0.32 7.07 19.12
N ILE A 188 0.00 8.01 18.21
CA ILE A 188 0.54 9.31 18.63
C ILE A 188 -0.51 10.17 19.34
N SER A 189 -1.78 10.10 18.93
CA SER A 189 -2.88 10.81 19.59
C SER A 189 -3.09 10.32 21.02
N ASP A 190 -3.12 9.01 21.23
CA ASP A 190 -3.28 8.43 22.56
C ASP A 190 -2.10 8.80 23.48
N LEU A 191 -0.87 8.77 22.96
CA LEU A 191 0.33 9.13 23.73
C LEU A 191 0.38 10.63 24.06
N LEU A 192 -0.03 11.49 23.14
CA LEU A 192 -0.09 12.93 23.40
C LEU A 192 -1.17 13.29 24.42
N ALA A 193 -2.34 12.63 24.34
CA ALA A 193 -3.44 12.87 25.27
C ALA A 193 -3.10 12.46 26.71
N ASN A 194 -2.22 11.48 26.89
CA ASN A 194 -1.85 10.92 28.20
C ASN A 194 -0.44 11.34 28.67
N SER A 195 0.17 12.36 28.07
CA SER A 195 1.51 12.82 28.43
C SER A 195 1.53 14.31 28.73
N GLU A 196 2.11 14.69 29.87
CA GLU A 196 2.40 16.07 30.19
C GLU A 196 3.57 16.64 29.37
N HIS A 197 4.36 15.75 28.78
CA HIS A 197 5.56 16.11 28.01
C HIS A 197 5.46 15.64 26.55
N PRO A 198 5.01 16.50 25.62
CA PRO A 198 4.84 16.12 24.22
C PRO A 198 6.05 15.44 23.58
N ARG A 199 7.25 15.89 23.89
CA ARG A 199 8.49 15.26 23.37
C ARG A 199 8.62 13.79 23.80
N ALA A 200 8.26 13.47 25.03
CA ALA A 200 8.28 12.08 25.52
C ALA A 200 7.24 11.22 24.74
N ALA A 201 6.06 11.79 24.45
CA ALA A 201 5.05 11.14 23.64
C ALA A 201 5.55 10.85 22.21
N LEU A 202 6.25 11.81 21.56
CA LEU A 202 6.82 11.59 20.22
C LEU A 202 7.87 10.48 20.21
N TRP A 203 8.73 10.42 21.22
CA TRP A 203 9.71 9.34 21.38
C TRP A 203 9.06 7.99 21.65
N ALA A 204 8.03 7.95 22.50
CA ALA A 204 7.29 6.72 22.80
C ALA A 204 6.56 6.21 21.55
N TYR A 205 6.00 7.10 20.73
CA TYR A 205 5.41 6.78 19.43
C TYR A 205 6.42 6.10 18.50
N GLU A 206 7.58 6.73 18.27
CA GLU A 206 8.65 6.17 17.44
C GLU A 206 9.07 4.80 17.95
N LYS A 207 9.38 4.67 19.23
CA LYS A 207 9.82 3.41 19.85
C LYS A 207 8.80 2.28 19.62
N LYS A 208 7.51 2.60 19.62
CA LYS A 208 6.44 1.61 19.45
C LYS A 208 6.20 1.27 17.98
N ARG A 209 6.26 2.25 17.08
CA ARG A 209 5.78 2.08 15.70
C ARG A 209 6.89 1.75 14.69
N LEU A 210 8.07 2.34 14.85
CA LEU A 210 9.19 2.17 13.92
C LEU A 210 9.55 0.69 13.67
N PRO A 211 9.76 -0.17 14.68
CA PRO A 211 10.14 -1.55 14.42
C PRO A 211 9.05 -2.33 13.69
N ILE A 212 7.77 -2.08 14.01
CA ILE A 212 6.65 -2.76 13.38
C ILE A 212 6.57 -2.39 11.89
N THR A 213 6.61 -1.11 11.57
CA THR A 213 6.48 -0.65 10.18
C THR A 213 7.71 -0.99 9.35
N ALA A 214 8.91 -1.01 9.95
CA ALA A 214 10.13 -1.49 9.28
C ALA A 214 10.00 -2.95 8.85
N GLU A 215 9.42 -3.80 9.70
CA GLU A 215 9.14 -5.20 9.37
C GLU A 215 8.09 -5.33 8.25
N VAL A 216 7.05 -4.49 8.26
CA VAL A 216 6.04 -4.46 7.18
C VAL A 216 6.68 -4.07 5.85
N VAL A 217 7.54 -3.04 5.82
CA VAL A 217 8.28 -2.64 4.60
C VAL A 217 9.10 -3.81 4.07
N ALA A 218 9.85 -4.50 4.92
CA ALA A 218 10.67 -5.65 4.53
C ALA A 218 9.81 -6.80 3.97
N ASN A 219 8.68 -7.11 4.61
CA ASN A 219 7.77 -8.17 4.15
C ASN A 219 7.10 -7.82 2.82
N ASN A 220 6.73 -6.55 2.59
CA ASN A 220 6.14 -6.12 1.33
C ASN A 220 7.14 -6.26 0.16
N ARG A 221 8.43 -6.05 0.39
CA ARG A 221 9.49 -6.29 -0.60
C ARG A 221 9.63 -7.77 -0.96
N ASN A 222 9.26 -8.68 -0.07
CA ASN A 222 9.25 -10.12 -0.28
C ASN A 222 7.90 -10.67 -0.79
N GLY A 223 7.03 -9.80 -1.34
CA GLY A 223 5.75 -10.18 -1.95
C GLY A 223 4.56 -10.16 -0.99
N GLY A 224 4.75 -9.98 0.31
CA GLY A 224 3.67 -9.90 1.30
C GLY A 224 2.69 -11.09 1.18
N PRO A 225 1.38 -10.87 1.40
CA PRO A 225 0.37 -11.93 1.28
C PRO A 225 0.14 -12.38 -0.17
N GLU A 226 0.51 -11.56 -1.15
CA GLU A 226 0.41 -11.87 -2.58
C GLU A 226 1.48 -12.87 -3.04
N GLY A 227 2.49 -13.14 -2.23
CA GLY A 227 3.53 -14.13 -2.47
C GLY A 227 2.99 -15.55 -2.71
N VAL A 228 1.78 -15.85 -2.22
CA VAL A 228 1.07 -17.11 -2.54
C VAL A 228 0.87 -17.26 -4.05
N ILE A 229 0.43 -16.20 -4.74
CA ILE A 229 0.20 -16.22 -6.19
C ILE A 229 1.51 -16.45 -6.95
N ASP A 230 2.55 -15.75 -6.52
CA ASP A 230 3.87 -15.85 -7.13
C ASP A 230 4.48 -17.26 -6.93
N GLU A 231 4.26 -17.85 -5.75
CA GLU A 231 4.75 -19.20 -5.45
C GLU A 231 4.00 -20.28 -6.23
N VAL A 232 2.68 -20.15 -6.39
CA VAL A 232 1.87 -21.04 -7.22
C VAL A 232 2.35 -21.01 -8.67
N GLU A 233 2.61 -19.81 -9.23
CA GLU A 233 3.12 -19.72 -10.61
C GLU A 233 4.52 -20.34 -10.76
N LYS A 234 5.41 -20.21 -9.77
CA LYS A 234 6.72 -20.86 -9.79
C LYS A 234 6.63 -22.38 -9.79
N ARG A 235 5.73 -22.96 -8.98
CA ARG A 235 5.54 -24.39 -8.87
C ARG A 235 4.83 -24.98 -10.09
N ALA A 236 3.89 -24.23 -10.67
CA ALA A 236 3.07 -24.67 -11.80
C ALA A 236 3.01 -23.62 -12.92
N PRO A 237 4.14 -23.33 -13.61
CA PRO A 237 4.20 -22.28 -14.64
C PRO A 237 3.35 -22.63 -15.89
N ALA A 238 3.05 -23.90 -16.11
CA ALA A 238 2.19 -24.37 -17.21
C ALA A 238 0.70 -24.41 -16.83
N GLY A 239 0.34 -24.02 -15.61
CA GLY A 239 -1.00 -24.12 -15.05
C GLY A 239 -1.22 -25.41 -14.26
N PHE A 240 -2.40 -25.55 -13.68
CA PHE A 240 -2.80 -26.70 -12.86
C PHE A 240 -4.30 -26.95 -13.00
N GLN A 241 -4.74 -28.17 -12.65
CA GLN A 241 -6.15 -28.52 -12.57
C GLN A 241 -6.68 -28.32 -11.16
N ASP A 242 -5.95 -28.78 -10.15
CA ASP A 242 -6.28 -28.57 -8.75
C ASP A 242 -5.13 -27.80 -8.05
N ILE A 243 -5.47 -26.75 -7.34
CA ILE A 243 -4.52 -25.96 -6.57
C ILE A 243 -3.91 -26.74 -5.41
N GLU A 244 -4.63 -27.74 -4.88
CA GLU A 244 -4.12 -28.58 -3.78
C GLU A 244 -2.89 -29.41 -4.20
N ASP A 245 -2.79 -29.77 -5.48
CA ASP A 245 -1.62 -30.49 -6.04
C ASP A 245 -0.37 -29.59 -6.11
N VAL A 246 -0.55 -28.28 -6.14
CA VAL A 246 0.52 -27.30 -6.27
C VAL A 246 0.94 -26.72 -4.92
N MET A 247 -0.04 -26.33 -4.13
CA MET A 247 0.15 -25.69 -2.83
C MET A 247 -1.09 -25.95 -1.97
N SER A 248 -0.91 -26.73 -0.89
CA SER A 248 -2.01 -27.10 -0.02
C SER A 248 -2.70 -25.90 0.64
N TYR A 249 -3.95 -26.09 1.06
CA TYR A 249 -4.69 -25.03 1.77
C TYR A 249 -3.93 -24.53 3.00
N ASP A 250 -3.30 -25.43 3.75
CA ASP A 250 -2.58 -25.07 4.96
C ASP A 250 -1.31 -24.24 4.66
N GLU A 251 -0.57 -24.56 3.58
CA GLU A 251 0.56 -23.74 3.12
C GLU A 251 0.11 -22.34 2.71
N ARG A 252 -0.97 -22.24 1.92
CA ARG A 252 -1.54 -20.95 1.50
C ARG A 252 -1.96 -20.12 2.71
N LYS A 253 -2.67 -20.75 3.65
CA LYS A 253 -3.14 -20.14 4.89
C LYS A 253 -1.98 -19.65 5.75
N GLN A 254 -0.94 -20.46 5.95
CA GLN A 254 0.24 -20.07 6.72
C GLN A 254 0.94 -18.85 6.13
N THR A 255 1.08 -18.78 4.80
CA THR A 255 1.69 -17.63 4.13
C THR A 255 0.90 -16.35 4.39
N VAL A 256 -0.41 -16.39 4.25
CA VAL A 256 -1.28 -15.21 4.46
C VAL A 256 -1.36 -14.82 5.93
N GLN A 257 -1.53 -15.79 6.84
CA GLN A 257 -1.61 -15.52 8.28
C GLN A 257 -0.29 -15.03 8.86
N GLY A 258 0.84 -15.58 8.41
CA GLY A 258 2.17 -15.13 8.82
C GLY A 258 2.40 -13.65 8.49
N TYR A 259 1.88 -13.18 7.35
CA TYR A 259 1.91 -11.77 7.01
C TYR A 259 0.99 -10.92 7.91
N ALA A 260 -0.25 -11.37 8.15
CA ALA A 260 -1.20 -10.65 9.00
C ALA A 260 -0.68 -10.45 10.43
N ALA A 261 -0.01 -11.45 10.99
CA ALA A 261 0.66 -11.38 12.29
C ALA A 261 1.70 -10.24 12.32
N LYS A 262 2.60 -10.24 11.36
CA LYS A 262 3.67 -9.24 11.23
C LYS A 262 3.13 -7.83 10.98
N ALA A 263 2.03 -7.71 10.25
CA ALA A 263 1.36 -6.44 9.99
C ALA A 263 0.54 -5.91 11.19
N GLY A 264 0.45 -6.69 12.29
CA GLY A 264 -0.26 -6.30 13.51
C GLY A 264 -1.78 -6.49 13.44
N PHE A 265 -2.27 -7.30 12.50
CA PHE A 265 -3.71 -7.56 12.33
C PHE A 265 -4.21 -8.83 13.03
N GLU A 266 -3.40 -9.55 13.79
CA GLU A 266 -3.82 -10.78 14.48
C GLU A 266 -5.03 -10.56 15.41
N LYS A 267 -5.05 -9.47 16.15
CA LYS A 267 -6.17 -9.16 17.07
C LYS A 267 -7.45 -8.86 16.32
N VAL A 268 -7.37 -8.15 15.21
CA VAL A 268 -8.54 -7.80 14.38
C VAL A 268 -9.14 -9.05 13.75
N LEU A 269 -8.31 -9.99 13.29
CA LEU A 269 -8.78 -11.28 12.75
C LEU A 269 -9.35 -12.22 13.82
N ALA A 270 -8.94 -12.09 15.07
CA ALA A 270 -9.49 -12.86 16.19
C ALA A 270 -10.86 -12.34 16.63
N GLU A 271 -11.12 -11.04 16.54
CA GLU A 271 -12.38 -10.38 16.88
C GLU A 271 -13.46 -10.51 15.78
N LEU A 272 -13.07 -10.89 14.55
CA LEU A 272 -13.99 -11.13 13.43
C LEU A 272 -14.47 -12.59 13.32
N LYS A 273 -14.09 -13.45 14.25
CA LYS A 273 -14.57 -14.83 14.40
C LYS A 273 -15.65 -14.90 15.47
#